data_afe87f57e0dbb19e9afd7cd5154df50e
#
_entry.id   afe87f57e0dbb19e9afd7cd5154df50e
#
_cell.length_a   1.000
_cell.length_b   1.000
_cell.length_c   1.000
_cell.angle_alpha   90.00
_cell.angle_beta   90.00
_cell.angle_gamma   90.00
#
_symmetry.space_group_name_H-M   'P 1'
#
loop_
_entity.id
_entity.type
_entity.pdbx_description
1 polymer ?
#
loop_
_entity_poly.entity_id
_entity_poly.type
_entity_poly.pdbx_seq_one_letter_code
_entity_poly.pdbx_strand_id
1 'polypeptide(L)'
;MEGVLLPEDRDIAPPRETPSWRYDSMTNRRTPDPSPQDPSGKKKTPPPQKRGCAGCLVKIFVILLLVGAVALAGASVWGALYVQKLSATLPSTDEIIQRKPNLATHVFDRHGKLLARLFQEDRVWVPFEKISPWMVKAILAAEDSSFYEHGGVRPFAILRSILTGDRGHGASTITQQLARNLFLSRETTMERKAKEALLSFRIEKIFTKDQILEMYLNTIYFGHGAWGIGAAARTYYDKSAEQLNLGESSMLAGIVAAPEKYSPRRSPELAVSRQSYVLRRMVDVGFISPSEATEVKETPLKLTKLSKSGLESSSAPYFVSQVLFKHLLPKYGTDQVYQQGLTVHTTLDLELQHAAEEAIQGLKTEGAIVALDPKTGEVLAMVGGKNFNVSKFNRATQAFRQPGSAFKPFVYTAAAEQGIRPVDRILDAPLSYGNGWSPQNFDGQFHGEMTLLNAIINSYNTAAVRLAELVGPDKILDVVRRMGLTTPHITGDLSLALGSASVTPLDLVTAYAPFANGGFRVSPFLVREVRSNTGEVLEQNGASLVPALAPEVAATVRSMLQDAVLAGTGSRARVKGWETFGKTGTANDFRDAWFVGG
;
A
#
# COMPACT_ATOMS: atom_id res chain seq x y z
N MET A 1 -36.22 -18.82 -16.22
CA MET A 1 -37.21 -18.17 -17.13
C MET A 1 -37.00 -16.69 -16.97
N GLU A 2 -36.92 -16.00 -18.11
CA GLU A 2 -36.67 -14.55 -18.29
C GLU A 2 -35.23 -14.12 -17.97
N GLY A 3 -34.34 -13.80 -18.88
CA GLY A 3 -34.50 -13.25 -20.27
C GLY A 3 -34.08 -11.79 -20.24
N VAL A 4 -32.73 -11.49 -20.28
CA VAL A 4 -32.25 -10.12 -20.49
C VAL A 4 -31.42 -10.13 -21.76
N LEU A 5 -31.97 -9.39 -22.73
CA LEU A 5 -31.50 -9.12 -24.09
C LEU A 5 -30.19 -8.29 -24.08
N LEU A 6 -29.30 -8.66 -24.99
CA LEU A 6 -28.20 -7.84 -25.47
C LEU A 6 -28.72 -6.83 -26.50
N PRO A 7 -28.18 -5.62 -26.65
CA PRO A 7 -28.41 -4.77 -27.80
C PRO A 7 -27.36 -5.00 -28.89
N GLU A 8 -27.93 -5.02 -30.11
CA GLU A 8 -27.34 -5.27 -31.40
C GLU A 8 -26.34 -4.21 -31.90
N ASP A 9 -25.56 -4.69 -32.82
CA ASP A 9 -24.67 -4.08 -33.80
C ASP A 9 -24.97 -2.65 -34.25
N ARG A 10 -23.92 -1.83 -34.37
CA ARG A 10 -23.84 -0.68 -35.28
C ARG A 10 -22.65 -0.79 -36.20
N ASP A 11 -22.99 -0.98 -37.44
CA ASP A 11 -22.38 -0.67 -38.72
C ASP A 11 -20.93 -0.20 -38.77
N ILE A 12 -20.12 -1.02 -39.42
CA ILE A 12 -18.79 -0.72 -39.94
C ILE A 12 -18.97 -0.13 -41.35
N ALA A 13 -18.60 1.12 -41.57
CA ALA A 13 -18.47 1.74 -42.87
C ALA A 13 -17.11 1.39 -43.51
N PRO A 14 -17.06 1.18 -44.85
CA PRO A 14 -15.86 0.73 -45.56
C PRO A 14 -14.85 1.89 -45.80
N PRO A 15 -13.59 1.56 -46.11
CA PRO A 15 -12.51 2.54 -46.25
C PRO A 15 -12.56 3.28 -47.58
N ARG A 16 -12.25 4.58 -47.53
CA ARG A 16 -12.14 5.47 -48.70
C ARG A 16 -10.83 5.16 -49.47
N GLU A 17 -11.00 5.02 -50.76
CA GLU A 17 -9.96 4.85 -51.77
C GLU A 17 -9.04 6.08 -51.89
N THR A 18 -7.78 5.80 -52.16
CA THR A 18 -6.74 6.77 -52.55
C THR A 18 -6.81 7.09 -54.02
N PRO A 19 -6.61 8.33 -54.49
CA PRO A 19 -6.50 8.64 -55.90
C PRO A 19 -5.07 8.36 -56.42
N SER A 20 -5.04 7.52 -57.45
CA SER A 20 -3.88 7.26 -58.28
C SER A 20 -3.59 8.42 -59.22
N TRP A 21 -2.39 8.92 -59.24
CA TRP A 21 -1.91 9.83 -60.29
C TRP A 21 -1.29 9.04 -61.43
N ARG A 22 -1.93 9.14 -62.60
CA ARG A 22 -1.39 8.62 -63.87
C ARG A 22 -0.47 9.62 -64.50
N TYR A 23 0.69 9.13 -64.89
CA TYR A 23 1.57 9.71 -65.89
C TYR A 23 0.90 9.63 -67.29
N ASP A 24 0.86 10.73 -68.01
CA ASP A 24 0.68 10.73 -69.45
C ASP A 24 1.76 11.54 -70.15
N SER A 25 2.53 10.83 -70.94
CA SER A 25 3.49 11.32 -71.88
C SER A 25 2.78 11.67 -73.19
N MET A 26 2.98 12.85 -73.76
CA MET A 26 2.92 13.01 -75.22
C MET A 26 3.81 14.13 -75.73
N THR A 27 4.77 13.68 -76.49
CA THR A 27 5.53 14.37 -77.51
C THR A 27 4.65 15.09 -78.52
N ASN A 28 5.01 16.31 -78.94
CA ASN A 28 4.95 16.62 -80.38
C ASN A 28 5.86 17.78 -80.77
N ARG A 29 6.71 17.46 -81.73
CA ARG A 29 7.51 18.38 -82.55
C ARG A 29 6.62 19.13 -83.52
N ARG A 30 6.96 20.36 -83.88
CA ARG A 30 6.94 20.91 -85.25
C ARG A 30 7.76 22.19 -85.36
N THR A 31 8.62 22.20 -86.31
CA THR A 31 9.41 23.25 -86.93
C THR A 31 8.65 23.84 -88.14
N PRO A 32 9.23 24.70 -89.01
CA PRO A 32 9.29 26.17 -88.86
C PRO A 32 8.75 26.89 -90.14
N ASP A 33 9.00 28.20 -90.18
CA ASP A 33 9.13 29.05 -91.38
C ASP A 33 7.88 29.90 -91.81
N PRO A 34 8.07 30.94 -92.60
CA PRO A 34 9.14 31.91 -92.69
C PRO A 34 8.65 33.40 -92.68
N SER A 35 9.63 34.32 -92.83
CA SER A 35 9.55 35.76 -92.93
C SER A 35 8.79 36.34 -94.10
N PRO A 36 8.44 37.65 -94.09
CA PRO A 36 9.18 38.59 -94.93
C PRO A 36 9.49 40.01 -94.37
N GLN A 37 10.62 40.49 -94.65
CA GLN A 37 11.16 41.78 -95.10
C GLN A 37 10.37 43.10 -94.84
N ASP A 38 11.00 44.02 -94.06
CA ASP A 38 11.59 45.35 -94.31
C ASP A 38 10.72 46.46 -94.97
N PRO A 39 10.93 47.74 -94.87
CA PRO A 39 12.06 48.53 -94.28
C PRO A 39 11.67 49.87 -93.62
N SER A 40 12.45 50.39 -92.76
CA SER A 40 12.82 51.84 -92.80
C SER A 40 13.71 52.21 -91.61
N GLY A 41 14.76 52.82 -91.93
CA GLY A 41 15.85 53.23 -91.01
C GLY A 41 15.48 54.36 -90.09
N LYS A 42 16.06 54.30 -88.92
CA LYS A 42 16.44 55.49 -88.15
C LYS A 42 17.52 55.11 -87.12
N LYS A 43 18.54 55.90 -87.14
CA LYS A 43 19.71 56.18 -86.31
C LYS A 43 19.87 55.41 -84.98
N LYS A 44 21.06 54.74 -84.89
CA LYS A 44 21.61 54.15 -83.69
C LYS A 44 21.98 55.22 -82.66
N THR A 45 21.42 55.08 -81.45
CA THR A 45 21.97 55.63 -80.20
C THR A 45 22.72 54.57 -79.46
N PRO A 46 23.82 54.82 -78.74
CA PRO A 46 24.65 53.80 -78.09
C PRO A 46 23.90 53.23 -76.83
N PRO A 47 24.14 51.94 -76.49
CA PRO A 47 23.40 51.32 -75.35
C PRO A 47 23.93 51.89 -74.02
N PRO A 48 23.07 52.00 -73.00
CA PRO A 48 23.49 52.41 -71.68
C PRO A 48 24.32 51.31 -71.05
N GLN A 49 25.49 51.65 -70.54
CA GLN A 49 26.35 50.80 -69.75
C GLN A 49 25.55 50.23 -68.57
N LYS A 50 25.36 48.92 -68.52
CA LYS A 50 24.86 48.18 -67.34
C LYS A 50 25.87 48.34 -66.23
N ARG A 51 25.66 49.27 -65.31
CA ARG A 51 26.35 49.29 -64.03
C ARG A 51 26.05 47.98 -63.33
N GLY A 52 27.06 47.18 -63.12
CA GLY A 52 27.00 45.85 -62.56
C GLY A 52 26.34 45.85 -61.19
N CYS A 53 25.33 44.99 -61.06
CA CYS A 53 24.50 44.75 -59.86
C CYS A 53 25.23 44.03 -58.71
N ALA A 54 26.57 43.83 -58.82
CA ALA A 54 27.37 43.12 -57.81
C ALA A 54 27.39 43.82 -56.45
N GLY A 55 27.36 45.17 -56.42
CA GLY A 55 27.29 45.91 -55.16
C GLY A 55 25.93 45.84 -54.46
N CYS A 56 24.85 45.58 -55.21
CA CYS A 56 23.50 45.45 -54.66
C CYS A 56 23.32 44.05 -54.02
N LEU A 57 23.88 43.02 -54.66
CA LEU A 57 23.85 41.64 -54.13
C LEU A 57 24.70 41.50 -52.84
N VAL A 58 25.84 42.16 -52.76
CA VAL A 58 26.67 42.20 -51.55
C VAL A 58 25.95 42.91 -50.40
N LYS A 59 25.26 44.03 -50.68
CA LYS A 59 24.48 44.74 -49.67
C LYS A 59 23.30 43.88 -49.15
N ILE A 60 22.59 43.21 -50.05
CA ILE A 60 21.49 42.30 -49.68
C ILE A 60 22.04 41.13 -48.82
N PHE A 61 23.18 40.54 -49.18
CA PHE A 61 23.79 39.46 -48.41
C PHE A 61 24.23 39.94 -47.01
N VAL A 62 24.83 41.14 -46.91
CA VAL A 62 25.20 41.73 -45.61
C VAL A 62 23.96 42.03 -44.76
N ILE A 63 22.88 42.55 -45.36
CA ILE A 63 21.63 42.77 -44.63
C ILE A 63 21.03 41.47 -44.15
N LEU A 64 21.02 40.41 -44.95
CA LEU A 64 20.52 39.09 -44.55
C LEU A 64 21.37 38.47 -43.41
N LEU A 65 22.70 38.65 -43.45
CA LEU A 65 23.59 38.25 -42.35
C LEU A 65 23.32 39.03 -41.07
N LEU A 66 23.13 40.34 -41.16
CA LEU A 66 22.78 41.19 -40.00
C LEU A 66 21.40 40.82 -39.44
N VAL A 67 20.38 40.62 -40.25
CA VAL A 67 19.07 40.14 -39.84
C VAL A 67 19.16 38.75 -39.19
N GLY A 68 19.94 37.86 -39.78
CA GLY A 68 20.21 36.53 -39.20
C GLY A 68 20.93 36.61 -37.84
N ALA A 69 21.90 37.51 -37.71
CA ALA A 69 22.60 37.72 -36.43
C ALA A 69 21.68 38.30 -35.34
N VAL A 70 20.84 39.28 -35.69
CA VAL A 70 19.86 39.85 -34.77
C VAL A 70 18.82 38.82 -34.37
N ALA A 71 18.33 38.03 -35.32
CA ALA A 71 17.37 36.93 -35.01
C ALA A 71 18.01 35.87 -34.09
N LEU A 72 19.28 35.52 -34.33
CA LEU A 72 20.04 34.60 -33.49
C LEU A 72 20.26 35.17 -32.08
N ALA A 73 20.59 36.45 -31.97
CA ALA A 73 20.76 37.13 -30.69
C ALA A 73 19.43 37.19 -29.93
N GLY A 74 18.33 37.54 -30.60
CA GLY A 74 16.98 37.54 -30.03
C GLY A 74 16.53 36.16 -29.54
N ALA A 75 16.78 35.12 -30.35
CA ALA A 75 16.49 33.73 -29.99
C ALA A 75 17.32 33.27 -28.78
N SER A 76 18.62 33.69 -28.73
CA SER A 76 19.50 33.37 -27.60
C SER A 76 19.06 34.02 -26.29
N VAL A 77 18.66 35.32 -26.33
CA VAL A 77 18.10 36.03 -25.16
C VAL A 77 16.79 35.39 -24.71
N TRP A 78 15.88 35.12 -25.64
CA TRP A 78 14.61 34.46 -25.33
C TRP A 78 14.87 33.07 -24.73
N GLY A 79 15.78 32.28 -25.29
CA GLY A 79 16.18 30.97 -24.79
C GLY A 79 16.75 31.06 -23.36
N ALA A 80 17.60 32.03 -23.08
CA ALA A 80 18.17 32.26 -21.75
C ALA A 80 17.11 32.62 -20.72
N LEU A 81 16.16 33.52 -21.07
CA LEU A 81 15.04 33.87 -20.20
C LEU A 81 14.10 32.68 -19.95
N TYR A 82 13.86 31.87 -20.98
CA TYR A 82 13.07 30.65 -20.85
C TYR A 82 13.74 29.62 -19.92
N VAL A 83 15.04 29.39 -20.07
CA VAL A 83 15.83 28.52 -19.18
C VAL A 83 15.83 29.04 -17.74
N GLN A 84 15.98 30.37 -17.57
CA GLN A 84 15.92 30.99 -16.24
C GLN A 84 14.54 30.78 -15.58
N LYS A 85 13.45 30.97 -16.34
CA LYS A 85 12.08 30.70 -15.87
C LYS A 85 11.88 29.23 -15.45
N LEU A 86 12.33 28.30 -16.29
CA LEU A 86 12.26 26.87 -15.97
C LEU A 86 13.11 26.53 -14.74
N SER A 87 14.32 27.08 -14.65
CA SER A 87 15.26 26.85 -13.55
C SER A 87 14.68 27.30 -12.19
N ALA A 88 13.86 28.35 -12.17
CA ALA A 88 13.19 28.85 -10.97
C ALA A 88 12.09 27.91 -10.45
N THR A 89 11.55 27.02 -11.30
CA THR A 89 10.54 26.00 -10.92
C THR A 89 11.15 24.67 -10.48
N LEU A 90 12.48 24.55 -10.52
CA LEU A 90 13.17 23.31 -10.17
C LEU A 90 13.61 23.32 -8.71
N PRO A 91 13.68 22.15 -8.04
CA PRO A 91 14.13 22.05 -6.67
C PRO A 91 15.53 22.63 -6.48
N SER A 92 15.74 23.26 -5.35
CA SER A 92 17.03 23.81 -4.93
C SER A 92 18.06 22.70 -4.71
N THR A 93 19.34 23.07 -4.63
CA THR A 93 20.42 22.12 -4.31
C THR A 93 20.19 21.42 -2.99
N ASP A 94 19.71 22.14 -1.96
CA ASP A 94 19.45 21.59 -0.63
C ASP A 94 18.28 20.61 -0.66
N GLU A 95 17.21 20.90 -1.40
CA GLU A 95 16.08 19.97 -1.59
C GLU A 95 16.52 18.69 -2.33
N ILE A 96 17.43 18.79 -3.28
CA ILE A 96 17.99 17.63 -4.00
C ILE A 96 18.82 16.76 -3.04
N ILE A 97 19.65 17.35 -2.20
CA ILE A 97 20.48 16.64 -1.22
C ILE A 97 19.63 15.99 -0.13
N GLN A 98 18.59 16.68 0.33
CA GLN A 98 17.72 16.20 1.42
C GLN A 98 16.72 15.16 0.97
N ARG A 99 16.47 15.01 -0.33
CA ARG A 99 15.48 14.06 -0.84
C ARG A 99 15.97 12.63 -0.72
N LYS A 100 15.61 12.01 0.40
CA LYS A 100 15.77 10.55 0.59
C LYS A 100 14.70 9.81 -0.20
N PRO A 101 15.02 8.65 -0.78
CA PRO A 101 14.02 7.81 -1.43
C PRO A 101 12.97 7.32 -0.43
N ASN A 102 11.79 6.99 -0.95
CA ASN A 102 10.69 6.46 -0.14
C ASN A 102 11.15 5.23 0.64
N LEU A 103 11.00 5.25 1.95
CA LEU A 103 11.35 4.16 2.84
C LEU A 103 10.09 3.41 3.27
N ALA A 104 10.21 2.10 3.44
CA ALA A 104 9.12 1.28 3.96
C ALA A 104 8.94 1.49 5.46
N THR A 105 7.69 1.50 5.94
CA THR A 105 7.40 1.34 7.37
C THR A 105 7.50 -0.13 7.75
N HIS A 106 8.25 -0.40 8.80
CA HIS A 106 8.42 -1.73 9.37
C HIS A 106 7.56 -1.88 10.63
N VAL A 107 6.72 -2.90 10.66
CA VAL A 107 5.85 -3.22 11.79
C VAL A 107 6.36 -4.49 12.45
N PHE A 108 6.69 -4.39 13.73
CA PHE A 108 7.24 -5.48 14.53
C PHE A 108 6.26 -5.92 15.62
N ASP A 109 6.33 -7.19 16.02
CA ASP A 109 5.66 -7.70 17.22
C ASP A 109 6.32 -7.17 18.50
N ARG A 110 5.79 -7.58 19.66
CA ARG A 110 6.31 -7.18 20.99
C ARG A 110 7.74 -7.67 21.28
N HIS A 111 8.22 -8.67 20.55
CA HIS A 111 9.55 -9.28 20.68
C HIS A 111 10.53 -8.81 19.59
N GLY A 112 10.13 -7.89 18.71
CA GLY A 112 10.95 -7.37 17.61
C GLY A 112 10.93 -8.23 16.35
N LYS A 113 10.02 -9.21 16.24
CA LYS A 113 9.86 -10.00 15.02
C LYS A 113 9.03 -9.23 13.99
N LEU A 114 9.49 -9.21 12.74
CA LEU A 114 8.83 -8.46 11.67
C LEU A 114 7.47 -9.08 11.32
N LEU A 115 6.40 -8.26 11.41
CA LEU A 115 5.03 -8.62 11.05
C LEU A 115 4.68 -8.23 9.62
N ALA A 116 5.07 -7.02 9.23
CA ALA A 116 4.75 -6.46 7.91
C ALA A 116 5.72 -5.36 7.51
N ARG A 117 5.84 -5.17 6.19
CA ARG A 117 6.42 -3.98 5.57
C ARG A 117 5.31 -3.23 4.87
N LEU A 118 5.08 -1.98 5.26
CA LEU A 118 4.05 -1.12 4.67
C LEU A 118 4.75 -0.11 3.75
N PHE A 119 4.41 -0.14 2.47
CA PHE A 119 5.02 0.71 1.45
C PHE A 119 4.04 0.93 0.30
N GLN A 120 4.11 2.08 -0.35
CA GLN A 120 3.56 2.25 -1.69
C GLN A 120 4.44 1.54 -2.72
N GLU A 121 5.77 1.53 -2.43
CA GLU A 121 6.81 0.99 -3.29
C GLU A 121 7.78 0.22 -2.38
N ASP A 122 7.90 -1.11 -2.56
CA ASP A 122 8.87 -1.92 -1.79
C ASP A 122 10.27 -1.48 -2.16
N ARG A 123 10.94 -0.71 -1.28
CA ARG A 123 12.29 -0.22 -1.47
C ARG A 123 13.17 -0.66 -0.31
N VAL A 124 14.27 -1.30 -0.64
CA VAL A 124 15.39 -1.54 0.26
C VAL A 124 16.58 -0.85 -0.34
N TRP A 125 17.06 0.19 0.34
CA TRP A 125 18.26 0.88 -0.09
C TRP A 125 19.45 -0.05 0.00
N VAL A 126 20.21 -0.16 -1.08
CA VAL A 126 21.42 -0.95 -1.17
C VAL A 126 22.58 0.01 -1.46
N PRO A 127 23.58 0.13 -0.59
CA PRO A 127 24.79 0.89 -0.86
C PRO A 127 25.48 0.39 -2.15
N PHE A 128 26.17 1.28 -2.86
CA PHE A 128 26.78 0.95 -4.14
C PHE A 128 27.70 -0.27 -4.09
N GLU A 129 28.50 -0.39 -3.03
CA GLU A 129 29.44 -1.49 -2.79
C GLU A 129 28.75 -2.84 -2.55
N LYS A 130 27.44 -2.81 -2.22
CA LYS A 130 26.57 -3.99 -2.01
C LYS A 130 25.72 -4.33 -3.23
N ILE A 131 25.94 -3.67 -4.37
CA ILE A 131 25.29 -3.97 -5.64
C ILE A 131 26.23 -4.84 -6.48
N SER A 132 25.71 -5.95 -7.01
CA SER A 132 26.50 -6.83 -7.88
C SER A 132 27.17 -6.08 -9.02
N PRO A 133 28.47 -6.25 -9.26
CA PRO A 133 29.17 -5.67 -10.41
C PRO A 133 28.55 -6.04 -11.75
N TRP A 134 27.91 -7.21 -11.84
CA TRP A 134 27.17 -7.63 -13.03
C TRP A 134 25.94 -6.76 -13.27
N MET A 135 25.24 -6.35 -12.21
CA MET A 135 24.09 -5.44 -12.34
C MET A 135 24.52 -4.07 -12.80
N VAL A 136 25.60 -3.53 -12.26
CA VAL A 136 26.17 -2.25 -12.68
C VAL A 136 26.55 -2.28 -14.16
N LYS A 137 27.31 -3.29 -14.60
CA LYS A 137 27.69 -3.46 -16.01
C LYS A 137 26.47 -3.64 -16.93
N ALA A 138 25.49 -4.44 -16.52
CA ALA A 138 24.30 -4.71 -17.32
C ALA A 138 23.45 -3.45 -17.53
N ILE A 139 23.22 -2.65 -16.49
CA ILE A 139 22.43 -1.43 -16.60
C ILE A 139 23.14 -0.35 -17.42
N LEU A 140 24.47 -0.19 -17.24
CA LEU A 140 25.27 0.71 -18.05
C LEU A 140 25.21 0.34 -19.54
N ALA A 141 25.42 -0.93 -19.86
CA ALA A 141 25.36 -1.40 -21.25
C ALA A 141 23.96 -1.21 -21.88
N ALA A 142 22.90 -1.41 -21.09
CA ALA A 142 21.52 -1.33 -21.55
C ALA A 142 21.02 0.11 -21.74
N GLU A 143 21.35 1.00 -20.81
CA GLU A 143 20.74 2.33 -20.69
C GLU A 143 21.70 3.48 -21.06
N ASP A 144 22.98 3.38 -20.67
CA ASP A 144 23.93 4.49 -20.83
C ASP A 144 25.39 4.03 -20.80
N SER A 145 25.87 3.45 -21.88
CA SER A 145 27.21 2.86 -21.93
C SER A 145 28.36 3.88 -21.77
N SER A 146 28.11 5.16 -21.99
CA SER A 146 29.09 6.27 -21.79
C SER A 146 28.79 7.09 -20.53
N PHE A 147 28.13 6.52 -19.55
CA PHE A 147 27.69 7.21 -18.34
C PHE A 147 28.81 7.95 -17.60
N TYR A 148 29.98 7.34 -17.50
CA TYR A 148 31.13 7.93 -16.82
C TYR A 148 31.84 9.04 -17.65
N GLU A 149 31.51 9.19 -18.94
CA GLU A 149 32.20 10.09 -19.87
C GLU A 149 31.50 11.43 -20.08
N HIS A 150 30.23 11.56 -19.73
CA HIS A 150 29.44 12.78 -19.96
C HIS A 150 28.93 13.42 -18.66
N GLY A 151 28.60 14.73 -18.71
CA GLY A 151 28.07 15.51 -17.57
C GLY A 151 26.54 15.53 -17.49
N GLY A 152 25.88 14.38 -17.52
CA GLY A 152 24.43 14.23 -17.30
C GLY A 152 23.56 14.27 -18.57
N VAL A 153 24.04 14.84 -19.66
CA VAL A 153 23.33 14.94 -20.94
C VAL A 153 24.27 14.62 -22.08
N ARG A 154 23.78 13.96 -23.13
CA ARG A 154 24.52 13.66 -24.37
C ARG A 154 24.03 14.56 -25.53
N PRO A 155 24.63 15.75 -25.78
CA PRO A 155 24.11 16.70 -26.76
C PRO A 155 24.09 16.12 -28.20
N PHE A 156 25.11 15.36 -28.59
CA PHE A 156 25.17 14.74 -29.90
C PHE A 156 24.10 13.65 -30.11
N ALA A 157 23.74 12.89 -29.08
CA ALA A 157 22.68 11.90 -29.16
C ALA A 157 21.29 12.57 -29.32
N ILE A 158 21.09 13.70 -28.67
CA ILE A 158 19.89 14.53 -28.82
C ILE A 158 19.79 15.09 -30.23
N LEU A 159 20.88 15.69 -30.73
CA LEU A 159 20.94 16.25 -32.10
C LEU A 159 20.65 15.14 -33.14
N ARG A 160 21.27 13.99 -33.00
CA ARG A 160 21.03 12.84 -33.89
C ARG A 160 19.56 12.41 -33.86
N SER A 161 18.96 12.29 -32.69
CA SER A 161 17.54 11.92 -32.55
C SER A 161 16.58 12.92 -33.24
N ILE A 162 16.93 14.22 -33.21
CA ILE A 162 16.19 15.28 -33.90
C ILE A 162 16.32 15.15 -35.40
N LEU A 163 17.55 14.93 -35.89
CA LEU A 163 17.87 14.87 -37.33
C LEU A 163 17.35 13.59 -38.00
N THR A 164 17.35 12.45 -37.29
CA THR A 164 16.92 11.17 -37.85
C THR A 164 15.44 10.91 -37.66
N GLY A 165 14.72 11.76 -36.89
CA GLY A 165 13.33 11.51 -36.52
C GLY A 165 13.14 10.27 -35.64
N ASP A 166 14.24 9.59 -35.33
CA ASP A 166 14.27 8.39 -34.50
C ASP A 166 14.07 8.80 -33.02
N ARG A 167 12.84 8.79 -32.58
CA ARG A 167 12.48 8.91 -31.15
C ARG A 167 12.84 7.65 -30.38
N GLY A 168 13.76 6.83 -30.93
CA GLY A 168 14.18 5.53 -30.44
C GLY A 168 14.86 5.57 -29.08
N HIS A 169 14.80 4.43 -28.46
CA HIS A 169 15.35 4.05 -27.18
C HIS A 169 16.87 4.34 -27.13
N GLY A 170 17.33 5.11 -26.11
CA GLY A 170 18.75 5.33 -25.85
C GLY A 170 19.24 6.78 -25.91
N ALA A 171 18.37 7.77 -26.12
CA ALA A 171 18.76 9.18 -26.10
C ALA A 171 18.82 9.81 -24.70
N SER A 172 18.10 9.24 -23.70
CA SER A 172 18.11 9.74 -22.33
C SER A 172 19.16 9.04 -21.49
N THR A 173 19.93 9.80 -20.72
CA THR A 173 20.97 9.29 -19.83
C THR A 173 20.38 8.75 -18.52
N ILE A 174 21.17 7.98 -17.75
CA ILE A 174 20.83 7.52 -16.41
C ILE A 174 20.49 8.71 -15.50
N THR A 175 21.28 9.80 -15.56
CA THR A 175 21.03 11.00 -14.74
C THR A 175 19.71 11.68 -15.12
N GLN A 176 19.34 11.72 -16.41
CA GLN A 176 18.04 12.24 -16.86
C GLN A 176 16.87 11.37 -16.38
N GLN A 177 17.04 10.05 -16.40
CA GLN A 177 16.04 9.13 -15.89
C GLN A 177 15.88 9.26 -14.37
N LEU A 178 16.97 9.43 -13.62
CA LEU A 178 16.96 9.69 -12.19
C LEU A 178 16.25 11.01 -11.87
N ALA A 179 16.61 12.10 -12.59
CA ALA A 179 15.96 13.41 -12.45
C ALA A 179 14.44 13.33 -12.66
N ARG A 180 14.02 12.62 -13.70
CA ARG A 180 12.60 12.36 -13.97
C ARG A 180 11.92 11.60 -12.85
N ASN A 181 12.51 10.51 -12.37
CA ASN A 181 11.90 9.63 -11.39
C ASN A 181 11.77 10.27 -10.00
N LEU A 182 12.71 11.16 -9.63
CA LEU A 182 12.72 11.80 -8.31
C LEU A 182 11.93 13.10 -8.25
N PHE A 183 11.90 13.90 -9.32
CA PHE A 183 11.51 15.31 -9.22
C PHE A 183 10.42 15.74 -10.21
N LEU A 184 10.05 14.92 -11.21
CA LEU A 184 9.15 15.35 -12.27
C LEU A 184 7.90 14.47 -12.37
N SER A 185 6.81 15.07 -12.88
CA SER A 185 5.57 14.36 -13.18
C SER A 185 5.72 13.39 -14.37
N ARG A 186 4.77 12.46 -14.51
CA ARG A 186 4.77 11.46 -15.60
C ARG A 186 4.32 12.01 -16.97
N GLU A 187 4.02 13.30 -17.08
CA GLU A 187 3.60 13.93 -18.33
C GLU A 187 4.72 13.90 -19.37
N THR A 188 4.37 13.73 -20.65
CA THR A 188 5.33 13.67 -21.76
C THR A 188 5.34 14.97 -22.54
N THR A 189 5.93 16.04 -21.98
CA THR A 189 6.03 17.37 -22.60
C THR A 189 7.49 17.74 -22.93
N MET A 190 7.68 18.65 -23.89
CA MET A 190 9.00 19.21 -24.18
C MET A 190 9.55 20.02 -23.01
N GLU A 191 8.67 20.70 -22.27
CA GLU A 191 9.04 21.40 -21.05
C GLU A 191 9.64 20.47 -20.00
N ARG A 192 8.99 19.30 -19.76
CA ARG A 192 9.53 18.28 -18.87
C ARG A 192 10.91 17.80 -19.33
N LYS A 193 11.10 17.63 -20.64
CA LYS A 193 12.41 17.19 -21.20
C LYS A 193 13.51 18.23 -20.96
N ALA A 194 13.19 19.51 -21.05
CA ALA A 194 14.11 20.60 -20.71
C ALA A 194 14.42 20.61 -19.19
N LYS A 195 13.40 20.41 -18.35
CA LYS A 195 13.57 20.27 -16.88
C LYS A 195 14.44 19.06 -16.51
N GLU A 196 14.28 17.90 -17.18
CA GLU A 196 15.14 16.73 -17.00
C GLU A 196 16.61 17.08 -17.26
N ALA A 197 16.91 17.76 -18.37
CA ALA A 197 18.28 18.14 -18.71
C ALA A 197 18.88 19.12 -17.69
N LEU A 198 18.13 20.14 -17.28
CA LEU A 198 18.58 21.11 -16.28
C LEU A 198 18.85 20.47 -14.91
N LEU A 199 17.94 19.60 -14.47
CA LEU A 199 18.13 18.83 -13.22
C LEU A 199 19.32 17.89 -13.30
N SER A 200 19.53 17.24 -14.46
CA SER A 200 20.69 16.36 -14.65
C SER A 200 22.01 17.10 -14.45
N PHE A 201 22.13 18.33 -14.98
CA PHE A 201 23.32 19.15 -14.74
C PHE A 201 23.49 19.55 -13.27
N ARG A 202 22.39 19.79 -12.53
CA ARG A 202 22.46 20.09 -11.09
C ARG A 202 22.90 18.84 -10.30
N ILE A 203 22.31 17.69 -10.59
CA ILE A 203 22.62 16.40 -9.94
C ILE A 203 24.11 16.05 -10.14
N GLU A 204 24.63 16.16 -11.37
CA GLU A 204 26.04 15.86 -11.69
C GLU A 204 27.06 16.83 -11.04
N LYS A 205 26.63 18.03 -10.65
CA LYS A 205 27.46 18.97 -9.88
C LYS A 205 27.52 18.64 -8.38
N ILE A 206 26.52 17.92 -7.86
CA ILE A 206 26.37 17.64 -6.43
C ILE A 206 26.91 16.26 -6.08
N PHE A 207 26.62 15.26 -6.92
CA PHE A 207 26.89 13.85 -6.65
C PHE A 207 27.93 13.28 -7.59
N THR A 208 28.73 12.33 -7.07
CA THR A 208 29.61 11.52 -7.91
C THR A 208 28.83 10.57 -8.83
N LYS A 209 29.46 10.05 -9.86
CA LYS A 209 28.87 9.07 -10.77
C LYS A 209 28.34 7.83 -10.02
N ASP A 210 29.10 7.31 -9.08
CA ASP A 210 28.71 6.14 -8.29
C ASP A 210 27.51 6.45 -7.39
N GLN A 211 27.46 7.64 -6.78
CA GLN A 211 26.29 8.07 -6.02
C GLN A 211 25.04 8.24 -6.90
N ILE A 212 25.20 8.77 -8.13
CA ILE A 212 24.09 8.89 -9.09
C ILE A 212 23.59 7.49 -9.48
N LEU A 213 24.49 6.55 -9.73
CA LEU A 213 24.15 5.18 -10.11
C LEU A 213 23.52 4.41 -8.95
N GLU A 214 24.02 4.61 -7.72
CA GLU A 214 23.39 4.10 -6.50
C GLU A 214 21.95 4.59 -6.37
N MET A 215 21.74 5.91 -6.44
CA MET A 215 20.40 6.49 -6.38
C MET A 215 19.50 5.97 -7.49
N TYR A 216 20.03 5.85 -8.72
CA TYR A 216 19.28 5.33 -9.86
C TYR A 216 18.82 3.90 -9.62
N LEU A 217 19.74 2.98 -9.31
CA LEU A 217 19.45 1.58 -9.08
C LEU A 217 18.50 1.34 -7.87
N ASN A 218 18.53 2.24 -6.89
CA ASN A 218 17.62 2.18 -5.74
C ASN A 218 16.26 2.83 -5.99
N THR A 219 16.05 3.54 -7.12
CA THR A 219 14.81 4.28 -7.38
C THR A 219 14.00 3.79 -8.57
N ILE A 220 14.58 3.05 -9.49
CA ILE A 220 13.88 2.57 -10.69
C ILE A 220 12.93 1.44 -10.39
N TYR A 221 11.85 1.36 -11.17
CA TYR A 221 10.84 0.32 -11.07
C TYR A 221 11.19 -0.90 -11.90
N PHE A 222 11.13 -2.09 -11.31
CA PHE A 222 11.42 -3.38 -11.94
C PHE A 222 10.17 -4.25 -12.19
N GLY A 223 8.97 -3.73 -11.95
CA GLY A 223 7.73 -4.50 -12.06
C GLY A 223 7.34 -5.24 -10.78
N HIS A 224 6.10 -5.74 -10.74
CA HIS A 224 5.55 -6.48 -9.58
C HIS A 224 5.70 -5.78 -8.23
N GLY A 225 5.62 -4.44 -8.21
CA GLY A 225 5.79 -3.66 -6.98
C GLY A 225 7.24 -3.49 -6.52
N ALA A 226 8.22 -4.05 -7.22
CA ALA A 226 9.63 -3.95 -6.87
C ALA A 226 10.24 -2.62 -7.34
N TRP A 227 10.53 -1.75 -6.40
CA TRP A 227 11.22 -0.49 -6.62
C TRP A 227 12.64 -0.56 -6.05
N GLY A 228 13.61 -0.34 -6.89
CA GLY A 228 15.02 -0.49 -6.59
C GLY A 228 15.53 -1.93 -6.67
N ILE A 229 16.85 -2.04 -6.82
CA ILE A 229 17.55 -3.31 -7.07
C ILE A 229 17.43 -4.28 -5.90
N GLY A 230 17.40 -3.80 -4.66
CA GLY A 230 17.24 -4.65 -3.48
C GLY A 230 15.88 -5.35 -3.43
N ALA A 231 14.81 -4.64 -3.78
CA ALA A 231 13.48 -5.21 -3.89
C ALA A 231 13.38 -6.15 -5.10
N ALA A 232 13.95 -5.78 -6.24
CA ALA A 232 13.96 -6.60 -7.44
C ALA A 232 14.67 -7.94 -7.23
N ALA A 233 15.87 -7.92 -6.64
CA ALA A 233 16.63 -9.14 -6.34
C ALA A 233 15.84 -10.13 -5.48
N ARG A 234 15.16 -9.63 -4.45
CA ARG A 234 14.28 -10.46 -3.61
C ARG A 234 13.04 -10.95 -4.35
N THR A 235 12.35 -10.04 -5.05
CA THR A 235 11.08 -10.37 -5.72
C THR A 235 11.26 -11.41 -6.82
N TYR A 236 12.34 -11.35 -7.57
CA TYR A 236 12.55 -12.25 -8.70
C TYR A 236 13.36 -13.50 -8.33
N TYR A 237 14.31 -13.39 -7.40
CA TYR A 237 15.32 -14.45 -7.16
C TYR A 237 15.48 -14.87 -5.69
N ASP A 238 14.83 -14.17 -4.73
CA ASP A 238 14.99 -14.38 -3.29
C ASP A 238 16.45 -14.23 -2.83
N LYS A 239 17.14 -13.22 -3.37
CA LYS A 239 18.56 -12.93 -3.13
C LYS A 239 18.78 -11.50 -2.68
N SER A 240 19.95 -11.24 -2.08
CA SER A 240 20.45 -9.86 -1.96
C SER A 240 20.92 -9.33 -3.31
N ALA A 241 20.98 -7.99 -3.46
CA ALA A 241 21.47 -7.36 -4.70
C ALA A 241 22.93 -7.71 -5.01
N GLU A 242 23.73 -7.98 -4.00
CA GLU A 242 25.13 -8.39 -4.09
C GLU A 242 25.31 -9.79 -4.72
N GLN A 243 24.34 -10.67 -4.49
CA GLN A 243 24.36 -12.08 -4.93
C GLN A 243 23.86 -12.30 -6.36
N LEU A 244 23.42 -11.23 -7.05
CA LEU A 244 22.94 -11.35 -8.42
C LEU A 244 24.09 -11.75 -9.37
N ASN A 245 23.90 -12.82 -10.13
CA ASN A 245 24.82 -13.27 -11.18
C ASN A 245 24.58 -12.54 -12.51
N LEU A 246 25.38 -12.82 -13.54
CA LEU A 246 25.30 -12.20 -14.86
C LEU A 246 23.91 -12.42 -15.52
N GLY A 247 23.37 -13.63 -15.46
CA GLY A 247 22.07 -13.96 -16.04
C GLY A 247 20.92 -13.21 -15.38
N GLU A 248 20.91 -13.16 -14.05
CA GLU A 248 19.91 -12.45 -13.26
C GLU A 248 20.01 -10.94 -13.45
N SER A 249 21.23 -10.40 -13.45
CA SER A 249 21.51 -8.99 -13.66
C SER A 249 21.12 -8.49 -15.06
N SER A 250 21.45 -9.26 -16.10
CA SER A 250 21.09 -8.92 -17.48
C SER A 250 19.58 -8.99 -17.72
N MET A 251 18.87 -9.92 -17.06
CA MET A 251 17.41 -9.98 -17.08
C MET A 251 16.80 -8.75 -16.41
N LEU A 252 17.24 -8.40 -15.18
CA LEU A 252 16.73 -7.22 -14.48
C LEU A 252 17.02 -5.93 -15.25
N ALA A 253 18.21 -5.75 -15.82
CA ALA A 253 18.53 -4.60 -16.65
C ALA A 253 17.62 -4.51 -17.89
N GLY A 254 17.26 -5.66 -18.46
CA GLY A 254 16.32 -5.73 -19.57
C GLY A 254 14.89 -5.28 -19.24
N ILE A 255 14.43 -5.59 -18.06
CA ILE A 255 13.08 -5.26 -17.58
C ILE A 255 12.87 -3.74 -17.47
N VAL A 256 13.88 -2.97 -17.08
CA VAL A 256 13.80 -1.53 -16.79
C VAL A 256 13.16 -0.72 -17.92
N ALA A 257 13.40 -1.08 -19.17
CA ALA A 257 12.90 -0.34 -20.32
C ALA A 257 11.34 -0.30 -20.39
N ALA A 258 10.66 -1.38 -19.97
CA ALA A 258 9.21 -1.45 -19.85
C ALA A 258 8.82 -2.62 -18.91
N PRO A 259 8.81 -2.38 -17.58
CA PRO A 259 8.75 -3.44 -16.57
C PRO A 259 7.54 -4.38 -16.66
N GLU A 260 6.38 -3.84 -17.02
CA GLU A 260 5.18 -4.66 -17.18
C GLU A 260 5.19 -5.48 -18.49
N LYS A 261 5.78 -4.94 -19.55
CA LYS A 261 5.87 -5.59 -20.87
C LYS A 261 6.94 -6.70 -20.89
N TYR A 262 8.11 -6.41 -20.29
CA TYR A 262 9.26 -7.32 -20.29
C TYR A 262 9.38 -8.15 -19.01
N SER A 263 8.28 -8.29 -18.26
CA SER A 263 8.26 -9.13 -17.08
C SER A 263 8.44 -10.61 -17.45
N PRO A 264 9.44 -11.31 -16.89
CA PRO A 264 9.65 -12.74 -17.16
C PRO A 264 8.53 -13.62 -16.61
N ARG A 265 7.66 -13.08 -15.75
CA ARG A 265 6.48 -13.77 -15.21
C ARG A 265 5.24 -13.64 -16.09
N ARG A 266 5.12 -12.50 -16.81
CA ARG A 266 3.96 -12.24 -17.70
C ARG A 266 4.24 -12.60 -19.14
N SER A 267 5.45 -12.31 -19.62
CA SER A 267 5.85 -12.46 -21.02
C SER A 267 7.28 -13.00 -21.08
N PRO A 268 7.50 -14.30 -20.76
CA PRO A 268 8.83 -14.91 -20.69
C PRO A 268 9.64 -14.71 -21.98
N GLU A 269 9.02 -14.88 -23.14
CA GLU A 269 9.67 -14.76 -24.46
C GLU A 269 10.18 -13.33 -24.72
N LEU A 270 9.37 -12.31 -24.40
CA LEU A 270 9.76 -10.92 -24.53
C LEU A 270 10.88 -10.55 -23.55
N ALA A 271 10.84 -11.12 -22.33
CA ALA A 271 11.88 -10.93 -21.33
C ALA A 271 13.22 -11.52 -21.79
N VAL A 272 13.23 -12.75 -22.31
CA VAL A 272 14.42 -13.41 -22.86
C VAL A 272 14.95 -12.66 -24.09
N SER A 273 14.07 -12.18 -24.98
CA SER A 273 14.48 -11.35 -26.11
C SER A 273 15.16 -10.06 -25.65
N ARG A 274 14.61 -9.42 -24.60
CA ARG A 274 15.19 -8.19 -24.04
C ARG A 274 16.49 -8.45 -23.28
N GLN A 275 16.59 -9.56 -22.55
CA GLN A 275 17.84 -10.01 -21.93
C GLN A 275 18.93 -10.24 -23.00
N SER A 276 18.59 -10.90 -24.11
CA SER A 276 19.50 -11.12 -25.23
C SER A 276 20.01 -9.80 -25.84
N TYR A 277 19.17 -8.76 -25.85
CA TYR A 277 19.60 -7.41 -26.24
C TYR A 277 20.65 -6.86 -25.26
N VAL A 278 20.39 -6.97 -23.93
CA VAL A 278 21.33 -6.49 -22.90
C VAL A 278 22.67 -7.22 -23.00
N LEU A 279 22.66 -8.55 -23.09
CA LEU A 279 23.88 -9.35 -23.24
C LEU A 279 24.70 -8.96 -24.47
N ARG A 280 24.04 -8.73 -25.61
CA ARG A 280 24.71 -8.23 -26.83
C ARG A 280 25.34 -6.88 -26.56
N ARG A 281 24.63 -5.94 -25.94
CA ARG A 281 25.17 -4.63 -25.59
C ARG A 281 26.39 -4.74 -24.66
N MET A 282 26.36 -5.68 -23.68
CA MET A 282 27.51 -5.94 -22.80
C MET A 282 28.71 -6.47 -23.55
N VAL A 283 28.53 -7.29 -24.59
CA VAL A 283 29.59 -7.74 -25.49
C VAL A 283 30.11 -6.56 -26.34
N ASP A 284 29.22 -5.76 -26.93
CA ASP A 284 29.58 -4.61 -27.78
C ASP A 284 30.48 -3.58 -27.05
N VAL A 285 30.25 -3.39 -25.73
CA VAL A 285 31.02 -2.47 -24.89
C VAL A 285 32.20 -3.15 -24.16
N GLY A 286 32.43 -4.44 -24.38
CA GLY A 286 33.56 -5.17 -23.82
C GLY A 286 33.43 -5.54 -22.34
N PHE A 287 32.24 -5.55 -21.79
CA PHE A 287 31.99 -5.94 -20.37
C PHE A 287 31.97 -7.44 -20.15
N ILE A 288 31.65 -8.21 -21.17
CA ILE A 288 31.65 -9.68 -21.19
C ILE A 288 32.12 -10.20 -22.55
N SER A 289 32.56 -11.43 -22.59
CA SER A 289 32.92 -12.15 -23.82
C SER A 289 31.67 -12.70 -24.53
N PRO A 290 31.74 -13.02 -25.85
CA PRO A 290 30.66 -13.72 -26.55
C PRO A 290 30.31 -15.08 -25.96
N SER A 291 31.29 -15.80 -25.39
CA SER A 291 31.10 -17.12 -24.72
C SER A 291 30.26 -17.00 -23.46
N GLU A 292 30.54 -16.00 -22.59
CA GLU A 292 29.75 -15.73 -21.39
C GLU A 292 28.30 -15.36 -21.74
N ALA A 293 28.10 -14.57 -22.81
CA ALA A 293 26.76 -14.24 -23.27
C ALA A 293 25.98 -15.47 -23.78
N THR A 294 26.66 -16.45 -24.40
CA THR A 294 26.04 -17.69 -24.89
C THR A 294 25.69 -18.59 -23.73
N GLU A 295 26.59 -18.79 -22.77
CA GLU A 295 26.34 -19.58 -21.56
C GLU A 295 25.10 -19.12 -20.78
N VAL A 296 24.94 -17.79 -20.62
CA VAL A 296 23.75 -17.22 -19.97
C VAL A 296 22.48 -17.53 -20.73
N LYS A 297 22.49 -17.49 -22.07
CA LYS A 297 21.29 -17.79 -22.91
C LYS A 297 20.86 -19.25 -22.81
N GLU A 298 21.82 -20.16 -22.63
CA GLU A 298 21.57 -21.58 -22.51
C GLU A 298 21.18 -22.01 -21.08
N THR A 299 21.41 -21.15 -20.10
CA THR A 299 21.10 -21.42 -18.68
C THR A 299 19.70 -20.91 -18.32
N PRO A 300 18.74 -21.79 -18.00
CA PRO A 300 17.39 -21.35 -17.59
C PRO A 300 17.43 -20.56 -16.28
N LEU A 301 16.79 -19.39 -16.27
CA LEU A 301 16.63 -18.60 -15.05
C LEU A 301 15.52 -19.16 -14.17
N LYS A 302 15.84 -19.43 -12.90
CA LYS A 302 14.88 -19.87 -11.89
C LYS A 302 14.32 -18.65 -11.17
N LEU A 303 13.04 -18.35 -11.42
CA LEU A 303 12.31 -17.30 -10.70
C LEU A 303 11.73 -17.88 -9.40
N THR A 304 11.87 -17.14 -8.30
CA THR A 304 11.19 -17.48 -7.04
C THR A 304 9.69 -17.25 -7.14
N LYS A 305 8.89 -17.90 -6.30
CA LYS A 305 7.45 -17.60 -6.24
C LYS A 305 7.24 -16.17 -5.79
N LEU A 306 6.25 -15.48 -6.38
CA LEU A 306 5.92 -14.11 -5.98
C LEU A 306 5.51 -14.12 -4.51
N SER A 307 6.30 -13.46 -3.69
CA SER A 307 5.92 -13.16 -2.31
C SER A 307 4.79 -12.13 -2.35
N LYS A 308 3.71 -12.38 -1.61
CA LYS A 308 2.66 -11.37 -1.41
C LYS A 308 3.28 -10.17 -0.72
N SER A 309 2.95 -8.96 -1.10
CA SER A 309 3.50 -7.73 -0.54
C SER A 309 2.48 -6.99 0.33
N GLY A 310 2.95 -6.17 1.25
CA GLY A 310 2.11 -5.34 2.10
C GLY A 310 1.30 -6.13 3.13
N LEU A 311 0.06 -5.73 3.37
CA LEU A 311 -0.84 -6.38 4.36
C LEU A 311 -1.11 -7.86 4.07
N GLU A 312 -1.14 -8.25 2.78
CA GLU A 312 -1.42 -9.63 2.37
C GLU A 312 -0.28 -10.60 2.69
N SER A 313 0.94 -10.08 2.88
CA SER A 313 2.12 -10.86 3.31
C SER A 313 2.38 -10.78 4.81
N SER A 314 1.57 -10.04 5.55
CA SER A 314 1.69 -9.90 7.00
C SER A 314 1.46 -11.23 7.71
N SER A 315 2.24 -11.46 8.77
CA SER A 315 2.03 -12.59 9.69
C SER A 315 0.76 -12.45 10.54
N ALA A 316 0.14 -11.23 10.60
CA ALA A 316 -1.07 -10.95 11.35
C ALA A 316 -1.91 -9.88 10.62
N PRO A 317 -2.51 -10.19 9.45
CA PRO A 317 -3.03 -9.17 8.55
C PRO A 317 -4.23 -8.39 9.12
N TYR A 318 -5.09 -8.99 9.91
CA TYR A 318 -6.19 -8.28 10.58
C TYR A 318 -5.69 -7.29 11.62
N PHE A 319 -4.71 -7.69 12.45
CA PHE A 319 -4.09 -6.82 13.44
C PHE A 319 -3.32 -5.66 12.77
N VAL A 320 -2.46 -5.96 11.79
CA VAL A 320 -1.68 -4.94 11.08
C VAL A 320 -2.58 -3.99 10.30
N SER A 321 -3.70 -4.45 9.73
CA SER A 321 -4.67 -3.57 9.09
C SER A 321 -5.29 -2.57 10.07
N GLN A 322 -5.56 -3.01 11.31
CA GLN A 322 -6.07 -2.12 12.37
C GLN A 322 -5.01 -1.08 12.77
N VAL A 323 -3.75 -1.50 12.96
CA VAL A 323 -2.62 -0.59 13.20
C VAL A 323 -2.50 0.44 12.08
N LEU A 324 -2.52 0.00 10.82
CA LEU A 324 -2.36 0.88 9.67
C LEU A 324 -3.50 1.90 9.53
N PHE A 325 -4.75 1.40 9.45
CA PHE A 325 -5.90 2.24 9.06
C PHE A 325 -6.52 3.01 10.22
N LYS A 326 -6.36 2.56 11.46
CA LYS A 326 -6.96 3.20 12.63
C LYS A 326 -5.96 3.94 13.51
N HIS A 327 -4.66 3.70 13.34
CA HIS A 327 -3.62 4.34 14.13
C HIS A 327 -2.62 5.13 13.24
N LEU A 328 -1.88 4.47 12.36
CA LEU A 328 -0.79 5.11 11.64
C LEU A 328 -1.26 6.16 10.61
N LEU A 329 -2.18 5.80 9.70
CA LEU A 329 -2.65 6.71 8.66
C LEU A 329 -3.38 7.95 9.21
N PRO A 330 -4.29 7.84 10.20
CA PRO A 330 -4.94 9.01 10.79
C PRO A 330 -3.98 9.95 11.51
N LYS A 331 -2.90 9.42 12.12
CA LYS A 331 -1.98 10.20 12.94
C LYS A 331 -0.79 10.77 12.17
N TYR A 332 -0.22 10.00 11.25
CA TYR A 332 1.01 10.34 10.54
C TYR A 332 0.81 10.67 9.05
N GLY A 333 -0.35 10.35 8.49
CA GLY A 333 -0.64 10.56 7.06
C GLY A 333 0.06 9.56 6.15
N THR A 334 -0.31 9.60 4.87
CA THR A 334 0.19 8.69 3.82
C THR A 334 1.69 8.86 3.56
N ASP A 335 2.17 10.10 3.56
CA ASP A 335 3.55 10.39 3.18
C ASP A 335 4.53 9.86 4.22
N GLN A 336 4.25 10.07 5.52
CA GLN A 336 5.12 9.59 6.58
C GLN A 336 5.11 8.06 6.68
N VAL A 337 3.92 7.44 6.53
CA VAL A 337 3.77 5.98 6.62
C VAL A 337 4.38 5.26 5.43
N TYR A 338 4.21 5.78 4.21
CA TYR A 338 4.58 5.03 2.99
C TYR A 338 5.81 5.56 2.27
N GLN A 339 6.28 6.79 2.59
CA GLN A 339 7.39 7.42 1.88
C GLN A 339 8.58 7.74 2.78
N GLN A 340 8.32 8.24 4.00
CA GLN A 340 9.41 8.57 4.93
C GLN A 340 9.85 7.36 5.75
N GLY A 341 8.96 6.37 5.92
CA GLY A 341 9.19 5.15 6.67
C GLY A 341 9.15 5.35 8.19
N LEU A 342 8.52 4.41 8.88
CA LEU A 342 8.42 4.36 10.33
C LEU A 342 8.92 3.01 10.84
N THR A 343 9.40 2.98 12.06
CA THR A 343 9.61 1.74 12.82
C THR A 343 8.52 1.67 13.89
N VAL A 344 7.66 0.65 13.80
CA VAL A 344 6.49 0.50 14.65
C VAL A 344 6.62 -0.77 15.47
N HIS A 345 6.72 -0.64 16.78
CA HIS A 345 6.67 -1.75 17.72
C HIS A 345 5.26 -1.90 18.26
N THR A 346 4.65 -3.06 18.04
CA THR A 346 3.27 -3.33 18.42
C THR A 346 3.19 -4.13 19.73
N THR A 347 1.96 -4.33 20.20
CA THR A 347 1.65 -5.16 21.37
C THR A 347 1.50 -6.63 21.02
N LEU A 348 1.40 -6.98 19.72
CA LEU A 348 1.12 -8.33 19.26
C LEU A 348 2.15 -9.33 19.77
N ASP A 349 1.66 -10.46 20.25
CA ASP A 349 2.44 -11.66 20.51
C ASP A 349 2.20 -12.65 19.36
N LEU A 350 3.25 -12.90 18.57
CA LEU A 350 3.08 -13.70 17.35
C LEU A 350 2.75 -15.17 17.64
N GLU A 351 3.16 -15.71 18.78
CA GLU A 351 2.83 -17.09 19.17
C GLU A 351 1.35 -17.20 19.53
N LEU A 352 0.83 -16.27 20.34
CA LEU A 352 -0.61 -16.20 20.63
C LEU A 352 -1.45 -15.93 19.39
N GLN A 353 -0.94 -15.10 18.47
CA GLN A 353 -1.61 -14.82 17.19
C GLN A 353 -1.75 -16.08 16.35
N HIS A 354 -0.68 -16.88 16.21
CA HIS A 354 -0.73 -18.15 15.46
C HIS A 354 -1.68 -19.16 16.11
N ALA A 355 -1.68 -19.28 17.44
CA ALA A 355 -2.61 -20.14 18.14
C ALA A 355 -4.08 -19.71 17.91
N ALA A 356 -4.35 -18.40 17.90
CA ALA A 356 -5.68 -17.86 17.61
C ALA A 356 -6.09 -18.11 16.15
N GLU A 357 -5.17 -17.97 15.19
CA GLU A 357 -5.42 -18.26 13.78
C GLU A 357 -5.73 -19.75 13.56
N GLU A 358 -4.99 -20.65 14.19
CA GLU A 358 -5.23 -22.09 14.12
C GLU A 358 -6.59 -22.45 14.70
N ALA A 359 -6.95 -21.88 15.86
CA ALA A 359 -8.27 -22.08 16.48
C ALA A 359 -9.42 -21.65 15.57
N ILE A 360 -9.29 -20.52 14.87
CA ILE A 360 -10.30 -20.03 13.92
C ILE A 360 -10.42 -20.94 12.69
N GLN A 361 -9.31 -21.50 12.19
CA GLN A 361 -9.37 -22.45 11.07
C GLN A 361 -10.19 -23.70 11.40
N GLY A 362 -10.18 -24.15 12.65
CA GLY A 362 -10.97 -25.29 13.12
C GLY A 362 -12.49 -25.05 13.14
N LEU A 363 -12.98 -23.82 13.05
CA LEU A 363 -14.41 -23.53 13.07
C LEU A 363 -15.08 -23.94 11.74
N LYS A 364 -16.36 -24.33 11.80
CA LYS A 364 -17.19 -24.55 10.60
C LYS A 364 -17.62 -23.24 9.93
N THR A 365 -17.76 -22.19 10.71
CA THR A 365 -18.21 -20.85 10.30
C THR A 365 -17.09 -19.83 10.41
N GLU A 366 -17.34 -18.59 10.00
CA GLU A 366 -16.48 -17.45 10.28
C GLU A 366 -16.49 -17.12 11.79
N GLY A 367 -15.38 -16.58 12.29
CA GLY A 367 -15.24 -16.22 13.70
C GLY A 367 -14.23 -15.10 13.92
N ALA A 368 -14.11 -14.67 15.17
CA ALA A 368 -13.08 -13.74 15.61
C ALA A 368 -12.53 -14.16 16.97
N ILE A 369 -11.25 -13.89 17.20
CA ILE A 369 -10.59 -14.03 18.51
C ILE A 369 -9.84 -12.74 18.80
N VAL A 370 -9.96 -12.26 20.05
CA VAL A 370 -9.16 -11.18 20.61
C VAL A 370 -8.57 -11.65 21.94
N ALA A 371 -7.26 -11.53 22.07
CA ALA A 371 -6.55 -11.70 23.34
C ALA A 371 -6.05 -10.34 23.83
N LEU A 372 -6.39 -10.00 25.08
CA LEU A 372 -6.06 -8.75 25.73
C LEU A 372 -5.34 -9.04 27.05
N ASP A 373 -4.24 -8.33 27.33
CA ASP A 373 -3.66 -8.31 28.67
C ASP A 373 -4.51 -7.41 29.60
N PRO A 374 -5.18 -7.97 30.59
CA PRO A 374 -6.06 -7.20 31.45
C PRO A 374 -5.31 -6.22 32.37
N LYS A 375 -4.00 -6.37 32.56
CA LYS A 375 -3.18 -5.48 33.39
C LYS A 375 -2.69 -4.26 32.64
N THR A 376 -2.51 -4.35 31.34
CA THR A 376 -1.93 -3.26 30.53
C THR A 376 -2.89 -2.68 29.52
N GLY A 377 -3.84 -3.48 29.01
CA GLY A 377 -4.68 -3.13 27.87
C GLY A 377 -4.05 -3.46 26.52
N GLU A 378 -2.89 -4.12 26.50
CA GLU A 378 -2.24 -4.56 25.27
C GLU A 378 -3.08 -5.61 24.55
N VAL A 379 -3.37 -5.38 23.27
CA VAL A 379 -4.00 -6.40 22.42
C VAL A 379 -2.89 -7.33 21.93
N LEU A 380 -2.87 -8.54 22.47
CA LEU A 380 -1.82 -9.54 22.24
C LEU A 380 -2.07 -10.38 20.97
N ALA A 381 -3.33 -10.61 20.61
CA ALA A 381 -3.72 -11.29 19.37
C ALA A 381 -5.05 -10.74 18.86
N MET A 382 -5.22 -10.69 17.54
CA MET A 382 -6.46 -10.27 16.89
C MET A 382 -6.66 -11.01 15.57
N VAL A 383 -7.68 -11.85 15.51
CA VAL A 383 -8.10 -12.58 14.32
C VAL A 383 -9.53 -12.19 14.00
N GLY A 384 -9.77 -11.63 12.81
CA GLY A 384 -11.10 -11.15 12.39
C GLY A 384 -11.83 -12.05 11.39
N GLY A 385 -11.27 -13.22 11.07
CA GLY A 385 -11.83 -14.18 10.13
C GLY A 385 -10.82 -15.24 9.71
N LYS A 386 -11.26 -16.25 8.95
CA LYS A 386 -10.40 -17.35 8.50
C LYS A 386 -9.35 -16.96 7.47
N ASN A 387 -9.70 -16.07 6.56
CA ASN A 387 -8.81 -15.69 5.47
C ASN A 387 -8.96 -14.22 5.11
N PHE A 388 -7.93 -13.43 5.42
CA PHE A 388 -7.89 -12.00 5.15
C PHE A 388 -7.99 -11.67 3.65
N ASN A 389 -7.48 -12.53 2.76
CA ASN A 389 -7.51 -12.29 1.32
C ASN A 389 -8.92 -12.51 0.74
N VAL A 390 -9.74 -13.35 1.39
CA VAL A 390 -11.14 -13.57 1.02
C VAL A 390 -12.05 -12.51 1.62
N SER A 391 -11.83 -12.16 2.90
CA SER A 391 -12.63 -11.15 3.60
C SER A 391 -11.72 -10.25 4.43
N LYS A 392 -11.63 -8.98 4.05
CA LYS A 392 -10.89 -7.94 4.79
C LYS A 392 -11.70 -7.37 5.97
N PHE A 393 -12.96 -7.79 6.12
CA PHE A 393 -13.82 -7.39 7.22
C PHE A 393 -13.33 -7.96 8.55
N ASN A 394 -12.81 -7.08 9.41
CA ASN A 394 -12.27 -7.47 10.72
C ASN A 394 -13.40 -7.62 11.74
N ARG A 395 -13.88 -8.86 11.93
CA ARG A 395 -14.98 -9.13 12.86
C ARG A 395 -14.64 -8.80 14.31
N ALA A 396 -13.36 -8.79 14.66
CA ALA A 396 -12.92 -8.43 16.01
C ALA A 396 -13.26 -6.99 16.41
N THR A 397 -13.34 -6.07 15.43
CA THR A 397 -13.51 -4.62 15.66
C THR A 397 -14.67 -4.00 14.87
N GLN A 398 -15.26 -4.71 13.91
CA GLN A 398 -16.27 -4.16 12.99
C GLN A 398 -17.61 -4.90 13.07
N ALA A 399 -17.63 -6.15 13.59
CA ALA A 399 -18.87 -6.90 13.73
C ALA A 399 -19.56 -6.55 15.04
N PHE A 400 -20.57 -5.70 14.96
CA PHE A 400 -21.48 -5.44 16.07
C PHE A 400 -22.49 -6.57 16.14
N ARG A 401 -22.41 -7.39 17.21
CA ARG A 401 -23.26 -8.57 17.42
C ARG A 401 -23.77 -8.62 18.84
N GLN A 402 -24.94 -9.21 19.03
CA GLN A 402 -25.53 -9.39 20.35
C GLN A 402 -24.74 -10.45 21.14
N PRO A 403 -24.17 -10.09 22.30
CA PRO A 403 -23.39 -11.03 23.12
C PRO A 403 -24.25 -12.07 23.83
N GLY A 404 -25.57 -11.89 23.85
CA GLY A 404 -26.47 -12.77 24.55
C GLY A 404 -26.09 -12.88 26.03
N SER A 405 -26.13 -14.09 26.58
CA SER A 405 -25.80 -14.35 27.98
C SER A 405 -24.39 -13.95 28.43
N ALA A 406 -23.46 -13.62 27.51
CA ALA A 406 -22.17 -13.05 27.88
C ALA A 406 -22.30 -11.62 28.44
N PHE A 407 -23.48 -11.00 28.34
CA PHE A 407 -23.78 -9.72 28.98
C PHE A 407 -24.19 -9.85 30.46
N LYS A 408 -24.68 -11.01 30.90
CA LYS A 408 -25.21 -11.23 32.28
C LYS A 408 -24.23 -10.81 33.38
N PRO A 409 -22.91 -11.00 33.30
CA PRO A 409 -21.99 -10.57 34.34
C PRO A 409 -22.13 -9.10 34.72
N PHE A 410 -22.50 -8.20 33.80
CA PHE A 410 -22.72 -6.78 34.11
C PHE A 410 -23.95 -6.56 34.98
N VAL A 411 -25.03 -7.36 34.80
CA VAL A 411 -26.21 -7.34 35.65
C VAL A 411 -25.86 -7.82 37.06
N TYR A 412 -25.10 -8.91 37.16
CA TYR A 412 -24.65 -9.46 38.45
C TYR A 412 -23.67 -8.54 39.16
N THR A 413 -22.85 -7.78 38.40
CA THR A 413 -22.01 -6.73 38.96
C THR A 413 -22.83 -5.61 39.60
N ALA A 414 -23.84 -5.12 38.90
CA ALA A 414 -24.72 -4.09 39.42
C ALA A 414 -25.53 -4.57 40.64
N ALA A 415 -25.86 -5.85 40.72
CA ALA A 415 -26.48 -6.50 41.90
C ALA A 415 -25.48 -6.55 43.06
N ALA A 416 -24.24 -6.98 42.82
CA ALA A 416 -23.20 -7.07 43.85
C ALA A 416 -22.87 -5.69 44.43
N GLU A 417 -22.84 -4.63 43.62
CA GLU A 417 -22.65 -3.25 44.10
C GLU A 417 -23.78 -2.77 45.03
N GLN A 418 -24.98 -3.35 44.91
CA GLN A 418 -26.11 -3.08 45.81
C GLN A 418 -26.15 -4.02 47.02
N GLY A 419 -25.10 -4.83 47.24
CA GLY A 419 -24.99 -5.75 48.35
C GLY A 419 -25.75 -7.07 48.18
N ILE A 420 -26.28 -7.37 46.98
CA ILE A 420 -26.94 -8.65 46.68
C ILE A 420 -25.86 -9.71 46.52
N ARG A 421 -25.92 -10.80 47.26
CA ARG A 421 -24.88 -11.81 47.36
C ARG A 421 -25.10 -13.01 46.46
N PRO A 422 -24.12 -13.78 46.07
CA PRO A 422 -24.24 -14.99 45.26
C PRO A 422 -25.20 -16.05 45.88
N VAL A 423 -25.33 -16.07 47.20
CA VAL A 423 -26.18 -16.99 47.95
C VAL A 423 -27.64 -16.55 48.07
N ASP A 424 -27.93 -15.29 47.78
CA ASP A 424 -29.28 -14.73 47.84
C ASP A 424 -30.17 -15.40 46.79
N ARG A 425 -31.48 -15.48 47.09
CA ARG A 425 -32.44 -16.24 46.29
C ARG A 425 -33.06 -15.41 45.20
N ILE A 426 -33.27 -16.04 44.04
CA ILE A 426 -34.02 -15.50 42.90
C ILE A 426 -34.95 -16.54 42.33
N LEU A 427 -36.11 -16.11 41.85
CA LEU A 427 -37.12 -17.01 41.29
C LEU A 427 -36.95 -17.14 39.77
N ASP A 428 -36.77 -18.36 39.28
CA ASP A 428 -36.85 -18.71 37.86
C ASP A 428 -38.24 -19.25 37.53
N ALA A 429 -39.13 -18.36 37.08
CA ALA A 429 -40.53 -18.64 36.77
C ALA A 429 -40.99 -17.80 35.56
N PRO A 430 -42.13 -18.12 34.93
CA PRO A 430 -42.63 -17.37 33.79
C PRO A 430 -42.71 -15.87 34.06
N LEU A 431 -42.30 -15.07 33.05
CA LEU A 431 -42.40 -13.63 33.02
C LEU A 431 -43.19 -13.19 31.80
N SER A 432 -44.06 -12.20 31.95
CA SER A 432 -44.80 -11.60 30.86
C SER A 432 -44.96 -10.12 31.12
N TYR A 433 -44.59 -9.29 30.13
CA TYR A 433 -44.66 -7.84 30.21
C TYR A 433 -45.76 -7.29 29.30
N GLY A 434 -46.28 -6.11 29.61
CA GLY A 434 -47.44 -5.52 28.92
C GLY A 434 -47.24 -5.25 27.43
N ASN A 435 -45.98 -5.29 26.93
CA ASN A 435 -45.64 -5.18 25.51
C ASN A 435 -45.61 -6.55 24.78
N GLY A 436 -46.06 -7.64 25.42
CA GLY A 436 -46.06 -9.00 24.89
C GLY A 436 -44.71 -9.72 25.00
N TRP A 437 -43.66 -9.10 25.58
CA TRP A 437 -42.38 -9.75 25.76
C TRP A 437 -42.44 -10.77 26.91
N SER A 438 -42.09 -12.01 26.60
CA SER A 438 -42.10 -13.13 27.54
C SER A 438 -40.81 -13.93 27.41
N PRO A 439 -39.72 -13.55 28.13
CA PRO A 439 -38.43 -14.24 28.07
C PRO A 439 -38.57 -15.67 28.58
N GLN A 440 -37.88 -16.59 27.90
CA GLN A 440 -37.84 -18.01 28.27
C GLN A 440 -36.39 -18.47 28.46
N ASN A 441 -36.19 -19.52 29.27
CA ASN A 441 -34.92 -20.20 29.37
C ASN A 441 -34.59 -20.97 28.07
N PHE A 442 -33.31 -21.26 27.86
CA PHE A 442 -32.84 -21.97 26.68
C PHE A 442 -33.44 -23.38 26.53
N ASP A 443 -33.68 -24.07 27.65
CA ASP A 443 -34.28 -25.38 27.72
C ASP A 443 -35.83 -25.36 27.71
N GLY A 444 -36.44 -24.18 27.67
CA GLY A 444 -37.87 -23.99 27.69
C GLY A 444 -38.54 -24.32 29.03
N GLN A 445 -37.76 -24.55 30.11
CA GLN A 445 -38.25 -24.91 31.42
C GLN A 445 -38.01 -23.81 32.47
N PHE A 446 -38.73 -23.88 33.59
CA PHE A 446 -38.56 -23.00 34.75
C PHE A 446 -38.18 -23.84 35.95
N HIS A 447 -37.22 -23.39 36.75
CA HIS A 447 -36.54 -24.20 37.77
C HIS A 447 -36.87 -23.75 39.19
N GLY A 448 -37.79 -22.79 39.36
CA GLY A 448 -38.21 -22.32 40.65
C GLY A 448 -37.19 -21.44 41.38
N GLU A 449 -37.24 -21.46 42.70
CA GLU A 449 -36.39 -20.65 43.55
C GLU A 449 -34.98 -21.25 43.65
N MET A 450 -33.94 -20.42 43.37
CA MET A 450 -32.55 -20.84 43.44
C MET A 450 -31.63 -19.72 43.92
N THR A 451 -30.34 -20.00 44.15
CA THR A 451 -29.36 -18.97 44.43
C THR A 451 -28.97 -18.24 43.15
N LEU A 452 -28.50 -16.98 43.26
CA LEU A 452 -27.96 -16.21 42.15
C LEU A 452 -26.77 -16.93 41.52
N LEU A 453 -25.93 -17.60 42.34
CA LEU A 453 -24.83 -18.42 41.85
C LEU A 453 -25.32 -19.53 40.90
N ASN A 454 -26.34 -20.29 41.29
CA ASN A 454 -26.92 -21.33 40.42
C ASN A 454 -27.53 -20.74 39.15
N ALA A 455 -28.16 -19.56 39.24
CA ALA A 455 -28.78 -18.90 38.11
C ALA A 455 -27.73 -18.47 37.03
N ILE A 456 -26.55 -17.96 37.44
CA ILE A 456 -25.49 -17.58 36.47
C ILE A 456 -24.75 -18.80 35.94
N ILE A 457 -24.48 -19.82 36.75
CA ILE A 457 -23.84 -21.08 36.34
C ILE A 457 -24.61 -21.72 35.18
N ASN A 458 -25.95 -21.86 35.34
CA ASN A 458 -26.83 -22.45 34.34
C ASN A 458 -27.32 -21.43 33.31
N SER A 459 -27.02 -20.15 33.49
CA SER A 459 -27.38 -19.08 32.57
C SER A 459 -28.87 -18.87 32.35
N TYR A 460 -29.71 -19.03 33.42
CA TYR A 460 -31.15 -18.87 33.32
C TYR A 460 -31.55 -17.44 32.95
N ASN A 461 -32.45 -17.31 31.98
CA ASN A 461 -32.82 -16.03 31.40
C ASN A 461 -33.81 -15.27 32.29
N THR A 462 -34.85 -15.95 32.76
CA THR A 462 -35.90 -15.31 33.58
C THR A 462 -35.36 -14.84 34.93
N ALA A 463 -34.43 -15.59 35.54
CA ALA A 463 -33.70 -15.17 36.74
C ALA A 463 -32.85 -13.91 36.47
N ALA A 464 -32.17 -13.83 35.32
CA ALA A 464 -31.36 -12.65 34.96
C ALA A 464 -32.24 -11.41 34.72
N VAL A 465 -33.40 -11.57 34.06
CA VAL A 465 -34.34 -10.47 33.83
C VAL A 465 -34.95 -9.97 35.15
N ARG A 466 -35.36 -10.88 36.08
CA ARG A 466 -35.80 -10.49 37.41
C ARG A 466 -34.74 -9.76 38.21
N LEU A 467 -33.50 -10.21 38.11
CA LEU A 467 -32.37 -9.53 38.75
C LEU A 467 -32.17 -8.12 38.16
N ALA A 468 -32.27 -7.98 36.85
CA ALA A 468 -32.18 -6.68 36.19
C ALA A 468 -33.35 -5.73 36.59
N GLU A 469 -34.55 -6.29 36.77
CA GLU A 469 -35.70 -5.53 37.27
C GLU A 469 -35.49 -5.06 38.72
N LEU A 470 -34.96 -5.95 39.58
CA LEU A 470 -34.66 -5.65 40.98
C LEU A 470 -33.55 -4.56 41.11
N VAL A 471 -32.50 -4.67 40.33
CA VAL A 471 -31.34 -3.77 40.34
C VAL A 471 -31.69 -2.42 39.72
N GLY A 472 -32.47 -2.44 38.66
CA GLY A 472 -32.81 -1.32 37.79
C GLY A 472 -31.86 -1.15 36.59
N PRO A 473 -32.42 -0.97 35.38
CA PRO A 473 -31.62 -0.84 34.13
C PRO A 473 -30.61 0.28 34.15
N ASP A 474 -30.89 1.42 34.80
CA ASP A 474 -29.96 2.56 34.89
C ASP A 474 -28.68 2.22 35.65
N LYS A 475 -28.78 1.40 36.70
CA LYS A 475 -27.61 0.93 37.46
C LYS A 475 -26.76 -0.03 36.64
N ILE A 476 -27.38 -0.86 35.84
CA ILE A 476 -26.71 -1.76 34.91
C ILE A 476 -25.97 -0.94 33.83
N LEU A 477 -26.62 0.09 33.28
CA LEU A 477 -26.00 1.00 32.31
C LEU A 477 -24.79 1.76 32.89
N ASP A 478 -24.87 2.18 34.14
CA ASP A 478 -23.75 2.83 34.82
C ASP A 478 -22.53 1.89 34.91
N VAL A 479 -22.77 0.66 35.40
CA VAL A 479 -21.71 -0.37 35.44
C VAL A 479 -21.10 -0.61 34.08
N VAL A 480 -21.92 -0.81 33.07
CA VAL A 480 -21.51 -1.08 31.69
C VAL A 480 -20.61 0.05 31.15
N ARG A 481 -20.99 1.32 31.37
CA ARG A 481 -20.22 2.49 30.94
C ARG A 481 -18.90 2.61 31.72
N ARG A 482 -18.91 2.42 33.02
CA ARG A 482 -17.68 2.44 33.85
C ARG A 482 -16.71 1.34 33.44
N MET A 483 -17.21 0.16 33.04
CA MET A 483 -16.40 -0.95 32.54
C MET A 483 -15.96 -0.78 31.07
N GLY A 484 -16.37 0.30 30.39
CA GLY A 484 -15.84 0.69 29.08
C GLY A 484 -16.71 0.32 27.87
N LEU A 485 -17.89 -0.27 28.04
CA LEU A 485 -18.83 -0.47 26.95
C LEU A 485 -19.62 0.82 26.68
N THR A 486 -19.21 1.56 25.65
CA THR A 486 -19.80 2.86 25.30
C THR A 486 -20.46 2.87 23.93
N THR A 487 -20.84 1.69 23.40
CA THR A 487 -21.44 1.62 22.06
C THR A 487 -22.81 2.29 22.04
N PRO A 488 -23.19 2.98 20.93
CA PRO A 488 -24.48 3.67 20.85
C PRO A 488 -25.70 2.72 20.81
N HIS A 489 -25.47 1.41 20.75
CA HIS A 489 -26.50 0.38 20.64
C HIS A 489 -26.95 -0.19 22.00
N ILE A 490 -26.51 0.38 23.11
CA ILE A 490 -26.89 -0.06 24.45
C ILE A 490 -28.11 0.76 24.92
N THR A 491 -29.28 0.11 25.00
CA THR A 491 -30.52 0.71 25.49
C THR A 491 -30.77 0.33 26.95
N GLY A 492 -31.39 1.24 27.73
CA GLY A 492 -31.66 1.02 29.15
C GLY A 492 -32.99 0.31 29.41
N ASP A 493 -33.20 -0.87 28.84
CA ASP A 493 -34.38 -1.68 29.08
C ASP A 493 -34.03 -3.08 29.61
N LEU A 494 -35.04 -3.83 30.05
CA LEU A 494 -34.86 -5.15 30.69
C LEU A 494 -34.27 -6.20 29.72
N SER A 495 -34.40 -6.02 28.41
CA SER A 495 -33.80 -6.94 27.42
C SER A 495 -32.28 -6.93 27.46
N LEU A 496 -31.69 -5.86 28.00
CA LEU A 496 -30.27 -5.75 28.24
C LEU A 496 -29.69 -6.92 29.06
N ALA A 497 -30.51 -7.45 30.03
CA ALA A 497 -30.12 -8.62 30.81
C ALA A 497 -29.85 -9.87 29.97
N LEU A 498 -30.41 -9.93 28.77
CA LEU A 498 -30.23 -11.02 27.81
C LEU A 498 -29.24 -10.68 26.70
N GLY A 499 -28.55 -9.54 26.81
CA GLY A 499 -27.55 -9.09 25.85
C GLY A 499 -28.14 -8.68 24.51
N SER A 500 -29.22 -7.91 24.50
CA SER A 500 -29.83 -7.31 23.30
C SER A 500 -28.97 -6.26 22.66
N ALA A 501 -28.03 -5.63 23.39
CA ALA A 501 -27.09 -4.65 22.89
C ALA A 501 -26.07 -5.28 21.95
N SER A 502 -25.76 -4.59 20.85
CA SER A 502 -24.72 -5.04 19.91
C SER A 502 -23.35 -4.48 20.30
N VAL A 503 -22.36 -5.35 20.42
CA VAL A 503 -20.96 -5.04 20.80
C VAL A 503 -19.97 -5.72 19.85
N THR A 504 -18.73 -5.21 19.80
CA THR A 504 -17.65 -5.94 19.12
C THR A 504 -16.92 -6.89 20.08
N PRO A 505 -16.23 -7.92 19.57
CA PRO A 505 -15.37 -8.77 20.40
C PRO A 505 -14.32 -8.00 21.20
N LEU A 506 -13.70 -6.98 20.61
CA LEU A 506 -12.72 -6.14 21.30
C LEU A 506 -13.37 -5.36 22.45
N ASP A 507 -14.54 -4.75 22.22
CA ASP A 507 -15.25 -4.00 23.26
C ASP A 507 -15.62 -4.91 24.43
N LEU A 508 -16.15 -6.10 24.13
CA LEU A 508 -16.61 -7.01 25.17
C LEU A 508 -15.46 -7.58 26.02
N VAL A 509 -14.34 -8.03 25.38
CA VAL A 509 -13.18 -8.52 26.15
C VAL A 509 -12.55 -7.40 26.99
N THR A 510 -12.52 -6.17 26.48
CA THR A 510 -12.05 -5.00 27.23
C THR A 510 -12.89 -4.74 28.47
N ALA A 511 -14.21 -4.85 28.34
CA ALA A 511 -15.13 -4.68 29.46
C ALA A 511 -15.06 -5.83 30.48
N TYR A 512 -14.52 -6.99 30.15
CA TYR A 512 -14.25 -8.08 31.09
C TYR A 512 -12.94 -7.92 31.87
N ALA A 513 -12.02 -7.07 31.40
CA ALA A 513 -10.72 -6.87 32.07
C ALA A 513 -10.82 -6.53 33.55
N PRO A 514 -11.80 -5.74 34.06
CA PRO A 514 -11.96 -5.46 35.49
C PRO A 514 -12.13 -6.72 36.36
N PHE A 515 -12.72 -7.77 35.83
CA PHE A 515 -12.85 -9.04 36.57
C PHE A 515 -11.51 -9.77 36.76
N ALA A 516 -10.54 -9.52 35.88
CA ALA A 516 -9.23 -10.16 35.90
C ALA A 516 -8.16 -9.37 36.67
N ASN A 517 -8.32 -8.04 36.79
CA ASN A 517 -7.27 -7.15 37.30
C ASN A 517 -7.61 -6.41 38.60
N GLY A 518 -8.66 -6.84 39.31
CA GLY A 518 -9.06 -6.24 40.59
C GLY A 518 -9.92 -4.97 40.45
N GLY A 519 -10.68 -4.85 39.36
CA GLY A 519 -11.69 -3.81 39.18
C GLY A 519 -11.27 -2.62 38.32
N PHE A 520 -10.16 -2.66 37.62
CA PHE A 520 -9.70 -1.55 36.78
C PHE A 520 -10.14 -1.73 35.32
N ARG A 521 -10.72 -0.70 34.75
CA ARG A 521 -10.91 -0.58 33.31
C ARG A 521 -9.58 -0.28 32.63
N VAL A 522 -9.29 -0.94 31.52
CA VAL A 522 -8.15 -0.67 30.65
C VAL A 522 -8.59 0.01 29.38
N SER A 523 -7.68 0.72 28.72
CA SER A 523 -7.85 1.22 27.35
C SER A 523 -7.05 0.32 26.42
N PRO A 524 -7.70 -0.38 25.47
CA PRO A 524 -7.00 -1.28 24.58
C PRO A 524 -6.13 -0.50 23.60
N PHE A 525 -4.88 -0.94 23.38
CA PHE A 525 -3.98 -0.38 22.39
C PHE A 525 -3.19 -1.45 21.66
N LEU A 526 -2.73 -1.10 20.44
CA LEU A 526 -2.06 -2.03 19.54
C LEU A 526 -0.60 -1.64 19.26
N VAL A 527 -0.23 -0.39 19.54
CA VAL A 527 1.09 0.17 19.23
C VAL A 527 1.77 0.58 20.54
N ARG A 528 2.95 0.03 20.80
CA ARG A 528 3.79 0.40 21.95
C ARG A 528 4.60 1.65 21.66
N GLU A 529 5.27 1.66 20.50
CA GLU A 529 6.20 2.72 20.14
C GLU A 529 6.21 2.93 18.63
N VAL A 530 6.33 4.19 18.21
CA VAL A 530 6.58 4.57 16.81
C VAL A 530 7.85 5.43 16.78
N ARG A 531 8.80 5.06 15.94
CA ARG A 531 10.01 5.84 15.65
C ARG A 531 10.03 6.32 14.22
N SER A 532 10.65 7.45 13.99
CA SER A 532 11.00 7.91 12.65
C SER A 532 12.08 7.01 12.02
N ASN A 533 12.34 7.20 10.74
CA ASN A 533 13.45 6.54 10.04
C ASN A 533 14.85 6.93 10.57
N THR A 534 14.96 8.04 11.31
CA THR A 534 16.18 8.49 11.96
C THR A 534 16.35 7.93 13.37
N GLY A 535 15.36 7.15 13.87
CA GLY A 535 15.36 6.56 15.20
C GLY A 535 14.74 7.44 16.31
N GLU A 536 14.25 8.64 15.98
CA GLU A 536 13.55 9.52 16.92
C GLU A 536 12.23 8.88 17.36
N VAL A 537 11.94 8.87 18.66
CA VAL A 537 10.69 8.38 19.23
C VAL A 537 9.60 9.41 18.99
N LEU A 538 8.63 9.08 18.13
CA LEU A 538 7.49 9.93 17.80
C LEU A 538 6.29 9.66 18.72
N GLU A 539 6.20 8.45 19.24
CA GLU A 539 5.11 8.00 20.09
C GLU A 539 5.55 6.88 21.01
N GLN A 540 5.06 6.91 22.25
CA GLN A 540 5.20 5.84 23.22
C GLN A 540 3.89 5.68 23.99
N ASN A 541 3.32 4.47 23.99
CA ASN A 541 2.07 4.14 24.68
C ASN A 541 2.34 3.15 25.81
N GLY A 542 1.48 3.20 26.83
CA GLY A 542 1.54 2.31 27.97
C GLY A 542 0.17 2.09 28.62
N ALA A 543 0.16 1.35 29.70
CA ALA A 543 -1.04 1.02 30.43
C ALA A 543 -1.80 2.25 30.93
N SER A 544 -3.10 2.30 30.69
CA SER A 544 -4.02 3.28 31.26
C SER A 544 -5.09 2.54 32.06
N LEU A 545 -5.00 2.64 33.38
CA LEU A 545 -5.88 1.96 34.32
C LEU A 545 -6.79 2.99 35.01
N VAL A 546 -8.09 2.75 34.96
CA VAL A 546 -9.08 3.61 35.61
C VAL A 546 -9.93 2.74 36.53
N PRO A 547 -10.09 3.07 37.84
CA PRO A 547 -10.97 2.34 38.72
C PRO A 547 -12.41 2.29 38.15
N ALA A 548 -12.96 1.09 38.00
CA ALA A 548 -14.30 0.86 37.45
C ALA A 548 -15.20 0.12 38.46
N LEU A 549 -14.65 -0.81 39.22
CA LEU A 549 -15.36 -1.60 40.24
C LEU A 549 -14.56 -1.61 41.53
N ALA A 550 -15.24 -1.77 42.67
CA ALA A 550 -14.61 -2.13 43.92
C ALA A 550 -13.97 -3.54 43.79
N PRO A 551 -12.75 -3.75 44.35
CA PRO A 551 -12.05 -5.05 44.25
C PRO A 551 -12.90 -6.25 44.72
N GLU A 552 -13.72 -6.07 45.76
CA GLU A 552 -14.58 -7.08 46.32
C GLU A 552 -15.71 -7.47 45.35
N VAL A 553 -16.26 -6.49 44.63
CA VAL A 553 -17.29 -6.71 43.62
C VAL A 553 -16.69 -7.48 42.43
N ALA A 554 -15.52 -7.04 41.95
CA ALA A 554 -14.81 -7.70 40.86
C ALA A 554 -14.48 -9.18 41.23
N ALA A 555 -13.97 -9.42 42.43
CA ALA A 555 -13.64 -10.75 42.94
C ALA A 555 -14.90 -11.64 43.08
N THR A 556 -15.99 -11.08 43.60
CA THR A 556 -17.27 -11.81 43.74
C THR A 556 -17.77 -12.28 42.37
N VAL A 557 -17.86 -11.39 41.39
CA VAL A 557 -18.35 -11.77 40.06
C VAL A 557 -17.38 -12.73 39.35
N ARG A 558 -16.05 -12.49 39.47
CA ARG A 558 -15.05 -13.42 38.96
C ARG A 558 -15.24 -14.83 39.52
N SER A 559 -15.44 -14.99 40.84
CA SER A 559 -15.70 -16.29 41.48
C SER A 559 -16.93 -16.97 40.89
N MET A 560 -18.03 -16.23 40.68
CA MET A 560 -19.23 -16.78 40.05
C MET A 560 -18.99 -17.24 38.61
N LEU A 561 -18.12 -16.53 37.86
CA LEU A 561 -17.73 -16.90 36.51
C LEU A 561 -16.75 -18.08 36.49
N GLN A 562 -15.93 -18.28 37.52
CA GLN A 562 -15.12 -19.49 37.70
C GLN A 562 -16.03 -20.70 37.87
N ASP A 563 -17.05 -20.61 38.71
CA ASP A 563 -18.02 -21.68 38.89
C ASP A 563 -18.81 -21.98 37.59
N ALA A 564 -19.14 -20.96 36.81
CA ALA A 564 -19.76 -21.16 35.49
C ALA A 564 -18.87 -21.94 34.49
N VAL A 565 -17.55 -21.84 34.63
CA VAL A 565 -16.58 -22.64 33.85
C VAL A 565 -16.35 -24.02 34.51
N LEU A 566 -16.38 -24.12 35.83
CA LEU A 566 -16.15 -25.39 36.51
C LEU A 566 -17.33 -26.37 36.36
N ALA A 567 -18.57 -25.88 36.51
CA ALA A 567 -19.75 -26.72 36.62
C ALA A 567 -20.91 -26.33 35.70
N GLY A 568 -20.76 -25.24 34.91
CA GLY A 568 -21.87 -24.66 34.12
C GLY A 568 -21.64 -24.71 32.60
N THR A 569 -22.29 -23.78 31.93
CA THR A 569 -22.33 -23.66 30.46
C THR A 569 -20.95 -23.42 29.84
N GLY A 570 -19.98 -22.92 30.63
CA GLY A 570 -18.60 -22.65 30.20
C GLY A 570 -17.62 -23.81 30.33
N SER A 571 -18.05 -25.02 30.72
CA SER A 571 -17.17 -26.14 31.09
C SER A 571 -16.18 -26.58 30.02
N ARG A 572 -16.50 -26.36 28.73
CA ARG A 572 -15.57 -26.64 27.60
C ARG A 572 -14.38 -25.67 27.52
N ALA A 573 -14.47 -24.51 28.17
CA ALA A 573 -13.38 -23.55 28.22
C ALA A 573 -12.40 -23.77 29.38
N ARG A 574 -12.62 -24.80 30.21
CA ARG A 574 -11.75 -25.12 31.32
C ARG A 574 -10.38 -25.53 30.86
N VAL A 575 -9.32 -24.86 31.38
CA VAL A 575 -7.92 -25.19 31.13
C VAL A 575 -7.37 -25.89 32.38
N LYS A 576 -6.86 -27.12 32.22
CA LYS A 576 -6.31 -27.92 33.33
C LYS A 576 -5.08 -27.21 33.93
N GLY A 577 -5.11 -27.04 35.27
CA GLY A 577 -4.02 -26.36 35.99
C GLY A 577 -4.14 -24.84 36.08
N TRP A 578 -5.19 -24.25 35.49
CA TRP A 578 -5.45 -22.81 35.52
C TRP A 578 -6.80 -22.48 36.14
N GLU A 579 -6.86 -21.39 36.89
CA GLU A 579 -8.11 -20.82 37.35
C GLU A 579 -8.78 -20.04 36.23
N THR A 580 -9.65 -20.72 35.49
CA THR A 580 -10.33 -20.13 34.34
C THR A 580 -11.71 -19.59 34.78
N PHE A 581 -12.01 -18.36 34.38
CA PHE A 581 -13.34 -17.76 34.56
C PHE A 581 -13.91 -17.34 33.20
N GLY A 582 -15.22 -17.28 33.06
CA GLY A 582 -15.80 -16.79 31.81
C GLY A 582 -17.29 -17.07 31.68
N LYS A 583 -17.88 -16.54 30.64
CA LYS A 583 -19.30 -16.70 30.31
C LYS A 583 -19.50 -17.00 28.84
N THR A 584 -20.30 -18.00 28.56
CA THR A 584 -20.85 -18.27 27.23
C THR A 584 -21.96 -17.29 26.90
N GLY A 585 -22.14 -16.99 25.63
CA GLY A 585 -23.24 -16.24 25.07
C GLY A 585 -23.80 -16.95 23.84
N THR A 586 -25.09 -16.88 23.65
CA THR A 586 -25.78 -17.32 22.44
C THR A 586 -26.83 -16.28 22.12
N ALA A 587 -26.79 -15.74 20.90
CA ALA A 587 -27.82 -14.82 20.44
C ALA A 587 -29.05 -15.57 19.98
N ASN A 588 -30.19 -14.86 19.87
CA ASN A 588 -31.43 -15.40 19.36
C ASN A 588 -31.22 -16.09 18.00
N ASP A 589 -31.94 -17.15 17.74
CA ASP A 589 -31.87 -17.99 16.53
C ASP A 589 -30.49 -18.66 16.27
N PHE A 590 -29.66 -18.79 17.32
CA PHE A 590 -28.30 -19.40 17.22
C PHE A 590 -27.38 -18.76 16.18
N ARG A 591 -27.58 -17.48 15.85
CA ARG A 591 -26.80 -16.78 14.84
C ARG A 591 -25.38 -16.48 15.29
N ASP A 592 -25.18 -16.21 16.57
CA ASP A 592 -23.88 -15.88 17.15
C ASP A 592 -23.65 -16.72 18.42
N ALA A 593 -22.46 -17.27 18.54
CA ALA A 593 -21.95 -17.97 19.71
C ALA A 593 -20.74 -17.27 20.27
N TRP A 594 -20.70 -17.04 21.58
CA TRP A 594 -19.68 -16.30 22.29
C TRP A 594 -19.10 -17.10 23.45
N PHE A 595 -17.83 -16.84 23.71
CA PHE A 595 -17.20 -17.08 24.99
C PHE A 595 -16.29 -15.89 25.32
N VAL A 596 -16.38 -15.35 26.51
CA VAL A 596 -15.51 -14.28 27.01
C VAL A 596 -15.05 -14.66 28.41
N GLY A 597 -13.72 -14.57 28.66
CA GLY A 597 -13.15 -14.96 29.93
C GLY A 597 -11.62 -14.88 29.92
N GLY A 598 -11.00 -15.38 30.97
CA GLY A 598 -9.56 -15.41 31.17
C GLY A 598 -9.10 -16.45 32.19
#